data_9ce6d074c1252a3204e346c274329a55
#
_entry.id   9ce6d074c1252a3204e346c274329a55
#
_cell.length_a   1.000
_cell.length_b   1.000
_cell.length_c   1.000
_cell.angle_alpha   90.00
_cell.angle_beta   90.00
_cell.angle_gamma   90.00
#
_symmetry.space_group_name_H-M   'P 1'
#
loop_
_entity.id
_entity.type
_entity.pdbx_description
1 polymer ?
#
loop_
_entity_poly.entity_id
_entity_poly.type
_entity_poly.pdbx_seq_one_letter_code
_entity_poly.pdbx_strand_id
1 'polypeptide(L)'
;MTTKVQKRTIEEVRALPKEKKISPKKPNLFWRTLLKILSSVDLMKTHFTLKKVGMEKLGKKEPCLILMNHTSFIDLKIAEYCFYPRPLNIVTTFDGFVGLKWLLQQIGCFPTRKFTPERQVIKDMKYCFGEH
;
A
#
# COMPACT_ATOMS: atom_id res chain seq x y z
N MET A 1 21.91 8.10 -3.00
CA MET A 1 21.22 9.41 -2.89
C MET A 1 20.71 9.56 -1.47
N THR A 2 21.31 10.43 -0.70
CA THR A 2 20.89 10.74 0.68
C THR A 2 19.71 11.69 0.61
N THR A 3 18.50 11.18 0.81
CA THR A 3 17.29 12.01 0.87
C THR A 3 17.38 12.86 2.13
N LYS A 4 17.61 14.18 1.99
CA LYS A 4 17.55 15.10 3.12
C LYS A 4 16.14 15.10 3.68
N VAL A 5 15.94 14.56 4.87
CA VAL A 5 14.68 14.64 5.60
C VAL A 5 14.42 16.09 5.96
N GLN A 6 13.44 16.72 5.33
CA GLN A 6 12.99 18.06 5.68
C GLN A 6 12.06 17.96 6.89
N LYS A 7 12.44 18.57 8.00
CA LYS A 7 11.54 18.78 9.14
C LYS A 7 10.51 19.84 8.77
N ARG A 8 9.24 19.49 8.74
CA ARG A 8 8.11 20.41 8.53
C ARG A 8 7.13 20.29 9.67
N THR A 9 6.51 21.38 10.05
CA THR A 9 5.41 21.37 11.02
C THR A 9 4.14 20.80 10.40
N ILE A 10 3.21 20.35 11.23
CA ILE A 10 1.90 19.82 10.76
C ILE A 10 1.13 20.90 9.98
N GLU A 11 1.23 22.16 10.41
CA GLU A 11 0.58 23.30 9.76
C GLU A 11 1.16 23.58 8.37
N GLU A 12 2.49 23.52 8.21
CA GLU A 12 3.14 23.65 6.92
C GLU A 12 2.73 22.52 5.95
N VAL A 13 2.61 21.28 6.46
CA VAL A 13 2.15 20.15 5.63
C VAL A 13 0.70 20.33 5.20
N ARG A 14 -0.17 20.87 6.06
CA ARG A 14 -1.57 21.16 5.73
C ARG A 14 -1.72 22.30 4.74
N ALA A 15 -0.82 23.28 4.78
CA ALA A 15 -0.79 24.44 3.87
C ALA A 15 -0.28 24.11 2.46
N LEU A 16 0.36 22.93 2.25
CA LEU A 16 0.81 22.52 0.93
C LEU A 16 -0.34 22.46 -0.08
N PRO A 17 -0.10 22.85 -1.35
CA PRO A 17 -1.12 22.77 -2.39
C PRO A 17 -1.66 21.35 -2.51
N LYS A 18 -2.95 21.24 -2.81
CA LYS A 18 -3.60 19.94 -3.00
C LYS A 18 -2.98 19.26 -4.23
N GLU A 19 -2.35 18.13 -4.01
CA GLU A 19 -1.83 17.33 -5.10
C GLU A 19 -2.96 16.76 -5.96
N LYS A 20 -2.65 16.48 -7.22
CA LYS A 20 -3.62 15.93 -8.17
C LYS A 20 -4.13 14.59 -7.65
N LYS A 21 -5.46 14.48 -7.55
CA LYS A 21 -6.12 13.26 -7.09
C LYS A 21 -5.66 12.05 -7.92
N ILE A 22 -5.30 10.99 -7.22
CA ILE A 22 -5.01 9.68 -7.79
C ILE A 22 -6.06 8.72 -7.24
N SER A 23 -6.95 8.25 -8.10
CA SER A 23 -7.98 7.28 -7.73
C SER A 23 -7.40 5.88 -7.63
N PRO A 24 -7.94 5.03 -6.74
CA PRO A 24 -7.55 3.62 -6.69
C PRO A 24 -7.87 2.93 -8.02
N LYS A 25 -7.07 1.93 -8.35
CA LYS A 25 -7.26 1.07 -9.50
C LYS A 25 -7.31 -0.38 -9.05
N LYS A 26 -7.99 -1.21 -9.82
CA LYS A 26 -7.93 -2.66 -9.62
C LYS A 26 -6.48 -3.13 -9.78
N PRO A 27 -5.94 -3.87 -8.81
CA PRO A 27 -4.57 -4.37 -8.87
C PRO A 27 -4.36 -5.28 -10.07
N ASN A 28 -3.31 -5.04 -10.83
CA ASN A 28 -2.94 -5.87 -11.97
C ASN A 28 -2.15 -7.11 -11.51
N LEU A 29 -2.68 -8.30 -11.82
CA LEU A 29 -2.10 -9.56 -11.35
C LEU A 29 -0.67 -9.79 -11.86
N PHE A 30 -0.35 -9.39 -13.09
CA PHE A 30 1.00 -9.52 -13.64
C PHE A 30 2.04 -8.77 -12.82
N TRP A 31 1.80 -7.48 -12.55
CA TRP A 31 2.72 -6.64 -11.77
C TRP A 31 2.83 -7.11 -10.32
N ARG A 32 1.72 -7.58 -9.75
CA ARG A 32 1.70 -8.16 -8.41
C ARG A 32 2.48 -9.47 -8.35
N THR A 33 2.37 -10.33 -9.36
CA THR A 33 3.15 -11.57 -9.44
C THR A 33 4.64 -11.26 -9.51
N LEU A 34 5.03 -10.29 -10.34
CA LEU A 34 6.41 -9.84 -10.43
C LEU A 34 6.92 -9.30 -9.09
N LEU A 35 6.14 -8.43 -8.44
CA LEU A 35 6.47 -7.91 -7.11
C LEU A 35 6.61 -9.03 -6.08
N LYS A 36 5.72 -10.02 -6.09
CA LYS A 36 5.80 -11.19 -5.19
C LYS A 36 7.09 -11.98 -5.40
N ILE A 37 7.47 -12.25 -6.65
CA ILE A 37 8.70 -12.99 -6.96
C ILE A 37 9.91 -12.22 -6.42
N LEU A 38 10.02 -10.94 -6.75
CA LEU A 38 11.11 -10.08 -6.27
C LEU A 38 11.14 -9.99 -4.73
N SER A 39 9.96 -9.82 -4.12
CA SER A 39 9.83 -9.77 -2.66
C SER A 39 10.21 -11.08 -1.99
N SER A 40 9.88 -12.22 -2.61
CA SER A 40 10.23 -13.54 -2.07
C SER A 40 11.75 -13.73 -2.01
N VAL A 41 12.47 -13.32 -3.06
CA VAL A 41 13.94 -13.37 -3.08
C VAL A 41 14.55 -12.50 -1.96
N ASP A 42 14.04 -11.28 -1.78
CA ASP A 42 14.52 -10.39 -0.72
C ASP A 42 14.21 -10.93 0.67
N LEU A 43 13.00 -11.46 0.88
CA LEU A 43 12.59 -12.03 2.17
C LEU A 43 13.39 -13.29 2.51
N MET A 44 13.70 -14.12 1.52
CA MET A 44 14.57 -15.29 1.72
C MET A 44 15.99 -14.92 2.16
N LYS A 45 16.57 -13.86 1.58
CA LYS A 45 17.90 -13.36 1.96
C LYS A 45 17.96 -12.85 3.41
N THR A 46 16.84 -12.38 3.95
CA THR A 46 16.75 -11.87 5.33
C THR A 46 16.38 -12.94 6.35
N HIS A 47 16.33 -14.23 5.96
CA HIS A 47 15.85 -15.33 6.81
C HIS A 47 14.47 -15.07 7.42
N PHE A 48 13.61 -14.40 6.66
CA PHE A 48 12.27 -14.01 7.10
C PHE A 48 11.41 -15.23 7.40
N THR A 49 10.88 -15.32 8.61
CA THR A 49 9.96 -16.37 9.03
C THR A 49 8.56 -15.78 9.19
N LEU A 50 7.59 -16.35 8.50
CA LEU A 50 6.20 -15.93 8.57
C LEU A 50 5.35 -17.00 9.28
N LYS A 51 4.69 -16.60 10.36
CA LYS A 51 3.66 -17.41 11.00
C LYS A 51 2.28 -16.81 10.73
N LYS A 52 1.43 -17.53 10.01
CA LYS A 52 0.04 -17.14 9.75
C LYS A 52 -0.86 -17.77 10.80
N VAL A 53 -1.65 -16.96 11.49
CA VAL A 53 -2.60 -17.43 12.52
C VAL A 53 -3.97 -16.86 12.20
N GLY A 54 -4.99 -17.71 12.15
CA GLY A 54 -6.37 -17.29 11.89
C GLY A 54 -6.69 -16.92 10.42
N MET A 55 -5.73 -17.08 9.50
CA MET A 55 -5.96 -16.79 8.07
C MET A 55 -6.99 -17.71 7.42
N GLU A 56 -7.19 -18.90 7.98
CA GLU A 56 -8.21 -19.86 7.56
C GLU A 56 -9.64 -19.35 7.77
N LYS A 57 -9.81 -18.42 8.72
CA LYS A 57 -11.12 -17.79 9.01
C LYS A 57 -11.47 -16.70 8.00
N LEU A 58 -10.49 -16.24 7.23
CA LEU A 58 -10.68 -15.22 6.21
C LEU A 58 -11.19 -15.87 4.93
N GLY A 59 -12.44 -15.63 4.57
CA GLY A 59 -13.04 -16.13 3.32
C GLY A 59 -12.22 -15.72 2.10
N LYS A 60 -12.18 -16.58 1.07
CA LYS A 60 -11.34 -16.37 -0.13
C LYS A 60 -11.71 -15.11 -0.93
N LYS A 61 -12.98 -14.70 -0.89
CA LYS A 61 -13.54 -13.57 -1.66
C LYS A 61 -14.10 -12.45 -0.78
N GLU A 62 -14.07 -12.64 0.52
CA GLU A 62 -14.67 -11.71 1.47
C GLU A 62 -13.81 -10.44 1.59
N PRO A 63 -14.34 -9.24 1.33
CA PRO A 63 -13.56 -8.02 1.48
C PRO A 63 -13.23 -7.79 2.96
N CYS A 64 -12.01 -7.40 3.25
CA CYS A 64 -11.56 -7.12 4.60
C CYS A 64 -10.62 -5.91 4.64
N LEU A 65 -10.65 -5.18 5.75
CA LEU A 65 -9.70 -4.12 6.06
C LEU A 65 -8.53 -4.71 6.85
N ILE A 66 -7.33 -4.48 6.36
CA ILE A 66 -6.11 -4.95 6.98
C ILE A 66 -5.38 -3.76 7.60
N LEU A 67 -5.14 -3.82 8.89
CA LEU A 67 -4.33 -2.83 9.60
C LEU A 67 -2.96 -3.44 9.90
N MET A 68 -1.91 -2.74 9.51
CA MET A 68 -0.53 -3.17 9.71
C MET A 68 0.25 -2.08 10.45
N ASN A 69 1.12 -2.48 11.38
CA ASN A 69 2.13 -1.58 11.90
C ASN A 69 3.11 -1.24 10.78
N HIS A 70 3.26 0.04 10.48
CA HIS A 70 4.14 0.49 9.41
C HIS A 70 5.51 0.86 9.95
N THR A 71 6.53 0.16 9.51
CA THR A 71 7.92 0.42 9.89
C THR A 71 8.80 0.77 8.70
N SER A 72 8.53 0.22 7.53
CA SER A 72 9.41 0.35 6.36
C SER A 72 8.72 -0.07 5.06
N PHE A 73 9.38 0.18 3.93
CA PHE A 73 8.98 -0.33 2.61
C PHE A 73 8.90 -1.86 2.51
N ILE A 74 9.51 -2.59 3.45
CA ILE A 74 9.39 -4.05 3.51
C ILE A 74 7.95 -4.49 3.79
N ASP A 75 7.14 -3.65 4.42
CA ASP A 75 5.74 -3.98 4.76
C ASP A 75 4.90 -4.26 3.51
N LEU A 76 5.16 -3.53 2.40
CA LEU A 76 4.53 -3.79 1.11
C LEU A 76 4.89 -5.20 0.59
N LYS A 77 6.15 -5.60 0.72
CA LYS A 77 6.64 -6.91 0.30
C LYS A 77 6.02 -8.03 1.14
N ILE A 78 5.92 -7.81 2.45
CA ILE A 78 5.28 -8.76 3.39
C ILE A 78 3.79 -8.89 3.06
N ALA A 79 3.09 -7.78 2.85
CA ALA A 79 1.68 -7.78 2.51
C ALA A 79 1.42 -8.57 1.20
N GLU A 80 2.18 -8.32 0.14
CA GLU A 80 2.07 -9.08 -1.11
C GLU A 80 2.39 -10.56 -0.91
N TYR A 81 3.41 -10.89 -0.15
CA TYR A 81 3.76 -12.28 0.15
C TYR A 81 2.65 -13.01 0.93
N CYS A 82 2.01 -12.34 1.88
CA CYS A 82 0.97 -12.92 2.73
C CYS A 82 -0.36 -13.13 2.01
N PHE A 83 -0.78 -12.16 1.19
CA PHE A 83 -2.13 -12.10 0.65
C PHE A 83 -2.24 -12.50 -0.82
N TYR A 84 -1.13 -12.68 -1.52
CA TYR A 84 -1.18 -13.17 -2.90
C TYR A 84 -1.86 -14.55 -3.01
N PRO A 85 -2.71 -14.82 -4.00
CA PRO A 85 -3.09 -13.98 -5.16
C PRO A 85 -4.28 -13.04 -4.89
N ARG A 86 -4.80 -12.98 -3.68
CA ARG A 86 -5.94 -12.14 -3.31
C ARG A 86 -5.69 -10.68 -3.69
N PRO A 87 -6.64 -9.99 -4.35
CA PRO A 87 -6.50 -8.56 -4.64
C PRO A 87 -6.25 -7.76 -3.38
N LEU A 88 -5.29 -6.84 -3.42
CA LEU A 88 -4.91 -6.01 -2.29
C LEU A 88 -4.76 -4.57 -2.77
N ASN A 89 -5.53 -3.65 -2.16
CA ASN A 89 -5.32 -2.23 -2.32
C ASN A 89 -4.62 -1.67 -1.08
N ILE A 90 -3.62 -0.82 -1.29
CA ILE A 90 -2.78 -0.32 -0.21
C ILE A 90 -2.87 1.21 -0.18
N VAL A 91 -3.25 1.73 0.99
CA VAL A 91 -3.19 3.17 1.24
C VAL A 91 -1.75 3.55 1.58
N THR A 92 -1.19 4.50 0.86
CA THR A 92 0.15 5.01 1.10
C THR A 92 0.14 6.53 1.14
N THR A 93 1.25 7.15 1.50
CA THR A 93 1.37 8.61 1.48
C THR A 93 1.87 9.10 0.12
N PHE A 94 1.57 10.35 -0.25
CA PHE A 94 2.05 10.95 -1.49
C PHE A 94 3.57 10.91 -1.63
N ASP A 95 4.31 11.03 -0.54
CA ASP A 95 5.77 10.94 -0.55
C ASP A 95 6.27 9.57 -1.06
N GLY A 96 5.53 8.50 -0.76
CA GLY A 96 5.82 7.15 -1.24
C GLY A 96 5.58 6.96 -2.74
N PHE A 97 4.81 7.87 -3.37
CA PHE A 97 4.50 7.82 -4.81
C PHE A 97 5.56 8.48 -5.69
N VAL A 98 6.53 9.20 -5.12
CA VAL A 98 7.55 9.91 -5.89
C VAL A 98 8.45 8.90 -6.63
N GLY A 99 8.55 9.05 -7.94
CA GLY A 99 9.40 8.22 -8.81
C GLY A 99 8.81 6.88 -9.25
N LEU A 100 7.87 6.29 -8.51
CA LEU A 100 7.28 4.97 -8.81
C LEU A 100 5.77 5.00 -9.01
N LYS A 101 5.19 6.17 -9.24
CA LYS A 101 3.74 6.40 -9.31
C LYS A 101 2.99 5.38 -10.16
N TRP A 102 3.44 5.15 -11.38
CA TRP A 102 2.78 4.23 -12.29
C TRP A 102 2.78 2.79 -11.76
N LEU A 103 3.95 2.30 -11.30
CA LEU A 103 4.09 0.94 -10.77
C LEU A 103 3.22 0.73 -9.52
N LEU A 104 3.25 1.68 -8.58
CA LEU A 104 2.44 1.62 -7.37
C LEU A 104 0.94 1.58 -7.67
N GLN A 105 0.47 2.31 -8.68
CA GLN A 105 -0.92 2.20 -9.13
C GLN A 105 -1.25 0.82 -9.73
N GLN A 106 -0.31 0.20 -10.48
CA GLN A 106 -0.53 -1.13 -11.06
C GLN A 106 -0.66 -2.23 -9.98
N ILE A 107 0.02 -2.08 -8.87
CA ILE A 107 -0.08 -3.02 -7.74
C ILE A 107 -1.21 -2.69 -6.76
N GLY A 108 -2.02 -1.65 -7.05
CA GLY A 108 -3.20 -1.30 -6.26
C GLY A 108 -2.96 -0.27 -5.16
N CYS A 109 -1.81 0.40 -5.14
CA CYS A 109 -1.58 1.49 -4.19
C CYS A 109 -2.33 2.77 -4.61
N PHE A 110 -2.85 3.49 -3.62
CA PHE A 110 -3.41 4.83 -3.81
C PHE A 110 -3.00 5.76 -2.65
N PRO A 111 -2.73 7.04 -2.94
CA PRO A 111 -2.13 7.94 -1.96
C PRO A 111 -3.16 8.65 -1.09
N THR A 112 -2.75 8.96 0.13
CA THR A 112 -3.42 9.88 1.05
C THR A 112 -2.45 10.94 1.55
N ARG A 113 -2.99 12.06 2.04
CA ARG A 113 -2.19 13.12 2.66
C ARG A 113 -1.87 12.79 4.12
N LYS A 114 -0.64 13.07 4.52
CA LYS A 114 -0.25 12.98 5.93
C LYS A 114 -1.01 14.02 6.77
N PHE A 115 -1.39 13.62 7.97
CA PHE A 115 -1.97 14.50 9.00
C PHE A 115 -3.25 15.25 8.58
N THR A 116 -3.90 14.83 7.51
CA THR A 116 -5.15 15.46 7.05
C THR A 116 -6.22 14.37 6.92
N PRO A 117 -7.31 14.43 7.69
CA PRO A 117 -8.42 13.50 7.50
C PRO A 117 -9.10 13.82 6.16
N GLU A 118 -8.98 12.92 5.21
CA GLU A 118 -9.59 13.07 3.89
C GLU A 118 -10.80 12.16 3.76
N ARG A 119 -11.99 12.74 3.62
CA ARG A 119 -13.23 11.99 3.29
C ARG A 119 -13.08 11.18 2.00
N GLN A 120 -12.17 11.61 1.13
CA GLN A 120 -11.90 10.94 -0.13
C GLN A 120 -11.30 9.55 0.08
N VAL A 121 -10.40 9.38 1.03
CA VAL A 121 -9.80 8.06 1.35
C VAL A 121 -10.89 7.05 1.72
N ILE A 122 -11.88 7.47 2.50
CA ILE A 122 -13.02 6.60 2.87
C ILE A 122 -13.83 6.20 1.63
N LYS A 123 -14.05 7.13 0.69
CA LYS A 123 -14.74 6.84 -0.57
C LYS A 123 -13.93 5.88 -1.44
N ASP A 124 -12.61 6.08 -1.52
CA ASP A 124 -11.71 5.25 -2.28
C ASP A 124 -11.61 3.83 -1.68
N MET A 125 -11.61 3.72 -0.35
CA MET A 125 -11.70 2.42 0.34
C MET A 125 -13.03 1.71 0.03
N LYS A 126 -14.17 2.41 0.09
CA LYS A 126 -15.49 1.83 -0.27
C LYS A 126 -15.50 1.34 -1.72
N TYR A 127 -14.90 2.09 -2.64
CA TYR A 127 -14.75 1.66 -4.03
C TYR A 127 -13.96 0.35 -4.10
N CYS A 128 -12.83 0.24 -3.41
CA CYS A 128 -12.04 -0.98 -3.39
C CYS A 128 -12.81 -2.19 -2.84
N PHE A 129 -13.72 -2.00 -1.89
CA PHE A 129 -14.58 -3.08 -1.38
C PHE A 129 -15.62 -3.56 -2.39
N GLY A 130 -16.09 -2.69 -3.28
CA GLY A 130 -17.10 -3.02 -4.29
C GLY A 130 -16.55 -3.66 -5.56
N GLU A 131 -15.26 -3.47 -5.86
CA GLU A 131 -14.64 -3.91 -7.11
C GLU A 131 -13.98 -5.32 -7.02
N HIS A 132 -14.01 -5.94 -5.86
CA HIS A 132 -13.40 -7.26 -5.57
C HIS A 132 -14.43 -8.29 -5.04
#